data_4610935adf7e1f047d77d75c10c06c59
#
_entry.id   4610935adf7e1f047d77d75c10c06c59
#
_cell.length_a   1.000
_cell.length_b   1.000
_cell.length_c   1.000
_cell.angle_alpha   90.00
_cell.angle_beta   90.00
_cell.angle_gamma   90.00
#
_symmetry.space_group_name_H-M   'P 1'
#
loop_
_entity.id
_entity.type
_entity.pdbx_description
1 polymer ?
#
loop_
_entity_poly.entity_id
_entity_poly.type
_entity_poly.pdbx_seq_one_letter_code
_entity_poly.pdbx_strand_id
1 'polypeptide(L)'
;MHAGIVITKEPVDTYVPLYVRDGQISTQYIMTTLEELGLLKMDFLGLRTLTVIQDTIDLVKENQGIDVEFDREMADPKVYKLWQEGKSCGIFQFESQGMTNFMKELKPDCLEDLIAGVSLYRPGPMDQIPRYVKGKLNPGHNEYTHPSLEPILNVTYGCMVYQEQVMQIVRDLAGYSLRKS
;
A
#
# COMPACT_ATOMS: atom_id res chain seq x y z
N MET A 1 12.42 -10.34 -6.93
CA MET A 1 13.23 -11.21 -6.06
C MET A 1 12.97 -10.76 -4.64
N HIS A 2 12.34 -11.57 -3.80
CA HIS A 2 12.11 -11.23 -2.41
C HIS A 2 13.36 -11.59 -1.62
N ALA A 3 14.02 -10.61 -1.02
CA ALA A 3 15.18 -10.83 -0.17
C ALA A 3 14.70 -10.95 1.27
N GLY A 4 14.45 -12.19 1.73
CA GLY A 4 14.17 -12.49 3.13
C GLY A 4 15.47 -12.83 3.85
N ILE A 5 15.68 -12.24 5.03
CA ILE A 5 16.79 -12.56 5.91
C ILE A 5 16.24 -13.23 7.16
N VAL A 6 16.83 -14.38 7.52
CA VAL A 6 16.49 -15.09 8.74
C VAL A 6 17.40 -14.57 9.86
N ILE A 7 16.82 -14.18 10.97
CA ILE A 7 17.52 -13.68 12.17
C ILE A 7 17.30 -14.65 13.30
N THR A 8 18.41 -15.08 13.92
CA THR A 8 18.43 -16.07 15.00
C THR A 8 19.32 -15.59 16.13
N LYS A 9 19.10 -16.11 17.34
CA LYS A 9 19.94 -15.80 18.50
C LYS A 9 21.31 -16.47 18.43
N GLU A 10 21.33 -17.74 18.04
CA GLU A 10 22.54 -18.54 17.78
C GLU A 10 22.78 -18.62 16.26
N PRO A 11 23.95 -19.06 15.78
CA PRO A 11 24.20 -19.26 14.36
C PRO A 11 23.10 -20.05 13.66
N VAL A 12 22.68 -19.62 12.47
CA VAL A 12 21.51 -20.18 11.76
C VAL A 12 21.65 -21.67 11.49
N ASP A 13 22.87 -22.15 11.25
CA ASP A 13 23.19 -23.58 11.02
C ASP A 13 22.93 -24.49 12.24
N THR A 14 22.76 -23.90 13.42
CA THR A 14 22.29 -24.60 14.62
C THR A 14 20.82 -25.04 14.50
N TYR A 15 20.02 -24.30 13.73
CA TYR A 15 18.59 -24.52 13.61
C TYR A 15 18.19 -25.19 12.30
N VAL A 16 18.87 -24.83 11.21
CA VAL A 16 18.51 -25.26 9.86
C VAL A 16 19.74 -25.53 9.00
N PRO A 17 19.72 -26.55 8.14
CA PRO A 17 20.79 -26.78 7.20
C PRO A 17 20.90 -25.63 6.19
N LEU A 18 22.14 -25.30 5.84
CA LEU A 18 22.47 -24.25 4.90
C LEU A 18 22.97 -24.83 3.59
N TYR A 19 22.84 -24.07 2.50
CA TYR A 19 23.51 -24.33 1.23
C TYR A 19 24.09 -23.05 0.65
N VAL A 20 25.09 -23.20 -0.19
CA VAL A 20 25.74 -22.08 -0.87
C VAL A 20 25.46 -22.21 -2.36
N ARG A 21 24.98 -21.12 -2.96
CA ARG A 21 24.79 -21.01 -4.40
C ARG A 21 25.28 -19.63 -4.85
N ASP A 22 26.12 -19.61 -5.85
CA ASP A 22 26.69 -18.38 -6.44
C ASP A 22 27.31 -17.43 -5.39
N GLY A 23 27.95 -18.00 -4.36
CA GLY A 23 28.56 -17.27 -3.26
C GLY A 23 27.56 -16.76 -2.18
N GLN A 24 26.28 -17.03 -2.34
CA GLN A 24 25.24 -16.66 -1.38
C GLN A 24 24.86 -17.85 -0.50
N ILE A 25 24.78 -17.63 0.81
CA ILE A 25 24.34 -18.60 1.80
C ILE A 25 22.84 -18.48 1.94
N SER A 26 22.14 -19.61 1.90
CA SER A 26 20.70 -19.69 2.05
C SER A 26 20.30 -20.89 2.91
N THR A 27 19.12 -20.84 3.52
CA THR A 27 18.54 -21.96 4.22
C THR A 27 18.02 -23.01 3.21
N GLN A 28 18.12 -24.30 3.54
CA GLN A 28 17.53 -25.37 2.73
C GLN A 28 16.02 -25.51 2.97
N TYR A 29 15.52 -24.99 4.09
CA TYR A 29 14.10 -25.05 4.41
C TYR A 29 13.31 -23.90 3.78
N ILE A 30 12.08 -24.19 3.40
CA ILE A 30 11.14 -23.21 2.85
C ILE A 30 10.60 -22.33 3.97
N MET A 31 10.00 -21.19 3.59
CA MET A 31 9.52 -20.16 4.50
C MET A 31 8.59 -20.70 5.60
N THR A 32 7.61 -21.53 5.24
CA THR A 32 6.65 -22.12 6.19
C THR A 32 7.33 -22.96 7.27
N THR A 33 8.33 -23.75 6.89
CA THR A 33 9.10 -24.56 7.86
C THR A 33 9.94 -23.68 8.80
N LEU A 34 10.47 -22.55 8.29
CA LEU A 34 11.20 -21.60 9.16
C LEU A 34 10.28 -20.94 10.19
N GLU A 35 9.04 -20.61 9.79
CA GLU A 35 8.02 -20.07 10.68
C GLU A 35 7.56 -21.10 11.73
N GLU A 36 7.37 -22.36 11.34
CA GLU A 36 7.04 -23.47 12.26
C GLU A 36 8.13 -23.71 13.29
N LEU A 37 9.41 -23.50 12.93
CA LEU A 37 10.55 -23.53 13.85
C LEU A 37 10.65 -22.29 14.73
N GLY A 38 9.77 -21.31 14.58
CA GLY A 38 9.77 -20.07 15.36
C GLY A 38 10.89 -19.10 14.98
N LEU A 39 11.48 -19.23 13.79
CA LEU A 39 12.54 -18.35 13.33
C LEU A 39 11.98 -17.07 12.74
N LEU A 40 12.61 -15.94 13.07
CA LEU A 40 12.21 -14.64 12.54
C LEU A 40 12.75 -14.45 11.12
N LYS A 41 11.85 -14.31 10.16
CA LYS A 41 12.18 -13.89 8.80
C LYS A 41 11.79 -12.42 8.60
N MET A 42 12.73 -11.62 8.16
CA MET A 42 12.49 -10.23 7.77
C MET A 42 12.63 -10.06 6.27
N ASP A 43 11.62 -9.48 5.64
CA ASP A 43 11.63 -9.20 4.21
C ASP A 43 12.03 -7.74 3.97
N PHE A 44 13.12 -7.54 3.21
CA PHE A 44 13.58 -6.22 2.82
C PHE A 44 13.09 -5.93 1.40
N LEU A 45 12.11 -5.06 1.31
CA LEU A 45 11.51 -4.65 0.04
C LEU A 45 11.96 -3.23 -0.31
N GLY A 46 12.73 -3.11 -1.37
CA GLY A 46 13.15 -1.82 -1.91
C GLY A 46 12.29 -1.41 -3.11
N LEU A 47 12.12 -0.11 -3.30
CA LEU A 47 11.44 0.47 -4.46
C LEU A 47 12.46 1.18 -5.36
N ARG A 48 12.66 0.68 -6.58
CA ARG A 48 13.54 1.32 -7.58
C ARG A 48 13.04 2.69 -8.03
N THR A 49 11.72 2.93 -7.96
CA THR A 49 11.11 4.20 -8.35
C THR A 49 11.67 5.37 -7.55
N LEU A 50 11.90 5.19 -6.23
CA LEU A 50 12.50 6.24 -5.40
C LEU A 50 13.94 6.56 -5.80
N THR A 51 14.72 5.55 -6.21
CA THR A 51 16.06 5.75 -6.76
C THR A 51 16.03 6.58 -8.05
N VAL A 52 15.11 6.24 -8.97
CA VAL A 52 14.93 6.99 -10.23
C VAL A 52 14.57 8.45 -9.96
N ILE A 53 13.70 8.70 -8.97
CA ILE A 53 13.34 10.07 -8.57
C ILE A 53 14.56 10.80 -8.02
N GLN A 54 15.35 10.18 -7.13
CA GLN A 54 16.55 10.79 -6.56
C GLN A 54 17.59 11.09 -7.65
N ASP A 55 17.88 10.12 -8.51
CA ASP A 55 18.81 10.31 -9.62
C ASP A 55 18.36 11.45 -10.54
N THR A 56 17.06 11.59 -10.77
CA THR A 56 16.49 12.69 -11.57
C THR A 56 16.70 14.03 -10.90
N ILE A 57 16.49 14.14 -9.60
CA ILE A 57 16.73 15.37 -8.81
C ILE A 57 18.20 15.77 -8.91
N ASP A 58 19.11 14.82 -8.71
CA ASP A 58 20.55 15.05 -8.74
C ASP A 58 21.00 15.51 -10.13
N LEU A 59 20.50 14.89 -11.21
CA LEU A 59 20.77 15.30 -12.59
C LEU A 59 20.22 16.70 -12.92
N VAL A 60 19.05 17.06 -12.43
CA VAL A 60 18.49 18.41 -12.62
C VAL A 60 19.36 19.44 -11.91
N LYS A 61 19.80 19.14 -10.69
CA LYS A 61 20.70 20.01 -9.94
C LYS A 61 22.05 20.17 -10.64
N GLU A 62 22.65 19.08 -11.11
CA GLU A 62 23.95 19.09 -11.79
C GLU A 62 23.90 19.86 -13.12
N ASN A 63 22.87 19.63 -13.95
CA ASN A 63 22.81 20.18 -15.30
C ASN A 63 22.18 21.56 -15.38
N GLN A 64 21.28 21.92 -14.44
CA GLN A 64 20.51 23.16 -14.49
C GLN A 64 20.71 24.06 -13.26
N GLY A 65 21.36 23.57 -12.21
CA GLY A 65 21.56 24.29 -10.97
C GLY A 65 20.25 24.53 -10.17
N ILE A 66 19.20 23.76 -10.47
CA ILE A 66 17.87 23.88 -9.86
C ILE A 66 17.76 22.87 -8.74
N ASP A 67 17.43 23.32 -7.52
CA ASP A 67 16.98 22.45 -6.44
C ASP A 67 15.48 22.16 -6.62
N VAL A 68 15.16 20.87 -6.79
CA VAL A 68 13.75 20.43 -6.94
C VAL A 68 13.12 20.34 -5.57
N GLU A 69 12.09 21.14 -5.34
CA GLU A 69 11.25 21.05 -4.14
C GLU A 69 9.94 20.35 -4.47
N PHE A 70 9.52 19.44 -3.59
CA PHE A 70 8.20 18.79 -3.70
C PHE A 70 7.14 19.59 -2.97
N ASP A 71 5.99 19.77 -3.62
CA ASP A 71 4.80 20.28 -2.98
C ASP A 71 4.34 19.28 -1.90
N ARG A 72 4.40 19.71 -0.64
CA ARG A 72 4.02 18.88 0.52
C ARG A 72 2.51 18.87 0.75
N GLU A 73 1.80 19.86 0.25
CA GLU A 73 0.34 19.94 0.39
C GLU A 73 -0.36 19.00 -0.58
N MET A 74 0.31 18.64 -1.69
CA MET A 74 -0.21 17.72 -2.72
C MET A 74 -1.64 18.08 -3.16
N ALA A 75 -1.91 19.38 -3.27
CA ALA A 75 -3.26 19.92 -3.47
C ALA A 75 -3.50 20.48 -4.88
N ASP A 76 -2.53 20.41 -5.82
CA ASP A 76 -2.69 20.96 -7.16
C ASP A 76 -3.78 20.21 -7.95
N PRO A 77 -4.92 20.84 -8.29
CA PRO A 77 -6.02 20.21 -9.01
C PRO A 77 -5.63 19.78 -10.44
N LYS A 78 -4.61 20.39 -11.04
CA LYS A 78 -4.11 19.97 -12.36
C LYS A 78 -3.49 18.59 -12.31
N VAL A 79 -2.86 18.24 -11.19
CA VAL A 79 -2.27 16.91 -10.97
C VAL A 79 -3.40 15.87 -10.90
N TYR A 80 -4.44 16.09 -10.10
CA TYR A 80 -5.57 15.14 -9.98
C TYR A 80 -6.30 14.95 -11.31
N LYS A 81 -6.37 15.98 -12.13
CA LYS A 81 -6.96 15.90 -13.45
C LYS A 81 -6.29 14.88 -14.38
N LEU A 82 -5.00 14.61 -14.20
CA LEU A 82 -4.29 13.57 -14.96
C LEU A 82 -4.93 12.19 -14.73
N TRP A 83 -5.26 11.84 -13.48
CA TRP A 83 -5.94 10.58 -13.18
C TRP A 83 -7.39 10.56 -13.67
N GLN A 84 -8.12 11.66 -13.52
CA GLN A 84 -9.49 11.79 -14.02
C GLN A 84 -9.58 11.63 -15.54
N GLU A 85 -8.57 12.10 -16.27
CA GLU A 85 -8.47 11.96 -17.72
C GLU A 85 -7.80 10.64 -18.16
N GLY A 86 -7.27 9.85 -17.21
CA GLY A 86 -6.54 8.60 -17.49
C GLY A 86 -5.16 8.81 -18.10
N LYS A 87 -4.55 9.94 -17.84
CA LYS A 87 -3.18 10.28 -18.25
C LYS A 87 -2.16 9.87 -17.21
N SER A 88 -2.23 8.62 -16.76
CA SER A 88 -1.37 8.06 -15.68
C SER A 88 -0.22 7.20 -16.19
N CYS A 89 0.14 7.31 -17.46
CA CYS A 89 1.30 6.64 -18.04
C CYS A 89 2.59 7.09 -17.32
N GLY A 90 3.41 6.14 -16.91
CA GLY A 90 4.65 6.41 -16.17
C GLY A 90 4.47 6.73 -14.69
N ILE A 91 3.23 6.79 -14.19
CA ILE A 91 2.97 6.99 -12.76
C ILE A 91 2.92 5.64 -12.06
N PHE A 92 3.89 5.41 -11.18
CA PHE A 92 4.00 4.14 -10.45
C PHE A 92 2.66 3.69 -9.82
N GLN A 93 2.32 2.41 -10.00
CA GLN A 93 1.07 1.76 -9.56
C GLN A 93 -0.21 2.21 -10.29
N PHE A 94 -0.19 3.27 -11.11
CA PHE A 94 -1.37 3.79 -11.80
C PHE A 94 -1.37 3.51 -13.32
N GLU A 95 -0.41 2.74 -13.82
CA GLU A 95 -0.17 2.55 -15.26
C GLU A 95 -1.08 1.50 -15.91
N SER A 96 -1.62 0.55 -15.13
CA SER A 96 -2.44 -0.51 -15.70
C SER A 96 -3.77 0.03 -16.24
N GLN A 97 -4.25 -0.57 -17.34
CA GLN A 97 -5.52 -0.15 -17.95
C GLN A 97 -6.69 -0.24 -16.97
N GLY A 98 -6.72 -1.26 -16.11
CA GLY A 98 -7.76 -1.40 -15.09
C GLY A 98 -7.72 -0.30 -14.05
N MET A 99 -6.52 0.03 -13.54
CA MET A 99 -6.35 1.14 -12.60
C MET A 99 -6.70 2.48 -13.25
N THR A 100 -6.28 2.70 -14.49
CA THR A 100 -6.63 3.91 -15.25
C THR A 100 -8.15 4.08 -15.39
N ASN A 101 -8.86 3.01 -15.71
CA ASN A 101 -10.32 3.04 -15.82
C ASN A 101 -10.97 3.32 -14.46
N PHE A 102 -10.47 2.67 -13.40
CA PHE A 102 -10.96 2.92 -12.04
C PHE A 102 -10.74 4.38 -11.62
N MET A 103 -9.59 4.98 -11.90
CA MET A 103 -9.34 6.39 -11.58
C MET A 103 -10.28 7.35 -12.34
N LYS A 104 -10.62 7.04 -13.58
CA LYS A 104 -11.62 7.81 -14.34
C LYS A 104 -13.02 7.78 -13.70
N GLU A 105 -13.40 6.63 -13.13
CA GLU A 105 -14.68 6.47 -12.44
C GLU A 105 -14.66 7.14 -11.07
N LEU A 106 -13.57 6.97 -10.31
CA LEU A 106 -13.39 7.53 -8.98
C LEU A 106 -13.31 9.06 -8.99
N LYS A 107 -12.73 9.65 -10.04
CA LYS A 107 -12.50 11.09 -10.18
C LYS A 107 -11.77 11.67 -8.95
N PRO A 108 -10.56 11.22 -8.63
CA PRO A 108 -9.84 11.69 -7.47
C PRO A 108 -9.63 13.19 -7.52
N ASP A 109 -9.77 13.86 -6.38
CA ASP A 109 -9.57 15.29 -6.18
C ASP A 109 -8.72 15.62 -4.94
N CYS A 110 -8.30 14.60 -4.20
CA CYS A 110 -7.42 14.70 -3.04
C CYS A 110 -6.49 13.48 -2.96
N LEU A 111 -5.47 13.59 -2.10
CA LEU A 111 -4.48 12.52 -1.90
C LEU A 111 -5.13 11.26 -1.33
N GLU A 112 -6.10 11.41 -0.43
CA GLU A 112 -6.83 10.31 0.19
C GLU A 112 -7.51 9.41 -0.84
N ASP A 113 -8.01 9.97 -1.92
CA ASP A 113 -8.60 9.19 -3.02
C ASP A 113 -7.57 8.31 -3.74
N LEU A 114 -6.36 8.84 -3.93
CA LEU A 114 -5.27 8.08 -4.54
C LEU A 114 -4.82 6.94 -3.63
N ILE A 115 -4.71 7.21 -2.32
CA ILE A 115 -4.39 6.21 -1.30
C ILE A 115 -5.46 5.11 -1.27
N ALA A 116 -6.74 5.51 -1.26
CA ALA A 116 -7.86 4.57 -1.31
C ALA A 116 -7.85 3.78 -2.62
N GLY A 117 -7.56 4.43 -3.74
CA GLY A 117 -7.47 3.81 -5.05
C GLY A 117 -6.45 2.67 -5.09
N VAL A 118 -5.23 2.92 -4.63
CA VAL A 118 -4.18 1.89 -4.55
C VAL A 118 -4.56 0.76 -3.58
N SER A 119 -5.25 1.10 -2.50
CA SER A 119 -5.67 0.14 -1.48
C SER A 119 -6.82 -0.75 -1.92
N LEU A 120 -7.78 -0.20 -2.67
CA LEU A 120 -8.94 -0.92 -3.21
C LEU A 120 -8.58 -1.80 -4.42
N TYR A 121 -7.63 -1.36 -5.25
CA TYR A 121 -7.28 -2.08 -6.47
C TYR A 121 -6.36 -3.27 -6.19
N ARG A 122 -6.85 -4.20 -5.36
CA ARG A 122 -6.17 -5.44 -4.96
C ARG A 122 -7.19 -6.58 -4.91
N PRO A 123 -6.75 -7.84 -5.14
CA PRO A 123 -7.62 -9.00 -4.90
C PRO A 123 -8.22 -8.97 -3.48
N GLY A 124 -9.53 -9.09 -3.38
CA GLY A 124 -10.30 -8.98 -2.14
C GLY A 124 -11.01 -7.63 -2.02
N PRO A 125 -10.34 -6.51 -1.72
CA PRO A 125 -10.99 -5.20 -1.61
C PRO A 125 -11.61 -4.67 -2.90
N MET A 126 -11.20 -5.18 -4.06
CA MET A 126 -11.66 -4.72 -5.38
C MET A 126 -13.19 -4.80 -5.54
N ASP A 127 -13.85 -5.74 -4.88
CA ASP A 127 -15.31 -5.88 -4.90
C ASP A 127 -16.03 -4.69 -4.23
N GLN A 128 -15.32 -3.91 -3.42
CA GLN A 128 -15.86 -2.71 -2.77
C GLN A 128 -15.78 -1.44 -3.66
N ILE A 129 -15.06 -1.50 -4.79
CA ILE A 129 -14.88 -0.33 -5.67
C ILE A 129 -16.21 0.32 -6.08
N PRO A 130 -17.23 -0.42 -6.56
CA PRO A 130 -18.48 0.21 -6.97
C PRO A 130 -19.18 0.95 -5.82
N ARG A 131 -19.12 0.37 -4.61
CA ARG A 131 -19.70 0.98 -3.40
C ARG A 131 -18.94 2.25 -3.00
N TYR A 132 -17.60 2.19 -3.03
CA TYR A 132 -16.73 3.32 -2.72
C TYR A 132 -16.96 4.49 -3.68
N VAL A 133 -16.96 4.24 -4.98
CA VAL A 133 -17.21 5.25 -6.02
C VAL A 133 -18.60 5.87 -5.85
N LYS A 134 -19.64 5.04 -5.65
CA LYS A 134 -21.00 5.53 -5.38
C LYS A 134 -21.07 6.43 -4.16
N GLY A 135 -20.40 6.04 -3.07
CA GLY A 135 -20.36 6.81 -1.83
C GLY A 135 -19.64 8.15 -2.00
N LYS A 136 -18.49 8.17 -2.68
CA LYS A 136 -17.77 9.40 -3.00
C LYS A 136 -18.60 10.38 -3.83
N LEU A 137 -19.25 9.88 -4.87
CA LEU A 137 -20.04 10.72 -5.79
C LEU A 137 -21.39 11.16 -5.21
N ASN A 138 -21.88 10.52 -4.15
CA ASN A 138 -23.14 10.85 -3.49
C ASN A 138 -22.93 11.02 -1.97
N PRO A 139 -22.21 12.04 -1.52
CA PRO A 139 -21.93 12.26 -0.12
C PRO A 139 -23.24 12.43 0.67
N GLY A 140 -23.32 11.78 1.84
CA GLY A 140 -24.50 11.82 2.71
C GLY A 140 -25.51 10.67 2.52
N HIS A 141 -25.29 9.76 1.59
CA HIS A 141 -26.10 8.55 1.37
C HIS A 141 -25.31 7.26 1.63
N ASN A 142 -24.35 7.33 2.55
CA ASN A 142 -23.54 6.17 2.90
C ASN A 142 -24.30 5.24 3.85
N GLU A 143 -24.33 3.97 3.51
CA GLU A 143 -24.99 2.94 4.32
C GLU A 143 -23.97 2.27 5.22
N TYR A 144 -24.26 2.20 6.51
CA TYR A 144 -23.46 1.49 7.50
C TYR A 144 -24.24 0.29 8.01
N THR A 145 -23.60 -0.87 8.08
CA THR A 145 -24.23 -2.08 8.62
C THR A 145 -24.62 -1.92 10.10
N HIS A 146 -23.92 -1.07 10.83
CA HIS A 146 -24.21 -0.69 12.19
C HIS A 146 -23.82 0.77 12.45
N PRO A 147 -24.57 1.56 13.22
CA PRO A 147 -24.24 2.96 13.48
C PRO A 147 -22.86 3.21 14.09
N SER A 148 -22.36 2.27 14.91
CA SER A 148 -21.02 2.36 15.51
C SER A 148 -19.89 2.28 14.47
N LEU A 149 -20.16 1.92 13.23
CA LEU A 149 -19.16 1.88 12.14
C LEU A 149 -18.98 3.24 11.47
N GLU A 150 -19.93 4.13 11.60
CA GLU A 150 -19.87 5.45 10.97
C GLU A 150 -18.61 6.23 11.34
N PRO A 151 -18.21 6.36 12.63
CA PRO A 151 -16.98 7.10 12.99
C PRO A 151 -15.71 6.51 12.40
N ILE A 152 -15.72 5.20 12.08
CA ILE A 152 -14.56 4.48 11.54
C ILE A 152 -14.54 4.50 10.01
N LEU A 153 -15.70 4.35 9.38
CA LEU A 153 -15.83 4.13 7.95
C LEU A 153 -16.33 5.35 7.17
N ASN A 154 -16.63 6.47 7.82
CA ASN A 154 -17.11 7.68 7.14
C ASN A 154 -16.08 8.22 6.13
N VAL A 155 -14.79 8.14 6.44
CA VAL A 155 -13.67 8.56 5.57
C VAL A 155 -13.51 7.67 4.32
N THR A 156 -14.13 6.50 4.31
CA THR A 156 -14.12 5.54 3.21
C THR A 156 -15.52 5.18 2.73
N TYR A 157 -16.48 6.07 2.94
CA TYR A 157 -17.87 5.97 2.46
C TYR A 157 -18.57 4.66 2.85
N GLY A 158 -18.28 4.16 4.05
CA GLY A 158 -18.87 2.92 4.57
C GLY A 158 -18.17 1.64 4.11
N CYS A 159 -17.04 1.75 3.40
CA CYS A 159 -16.23 0.61 2.96
C CYS A 159 -15.08 0.34 3.93
N MET A 160 -14.79 -0.94 4.19
CA MET A 160 -13.55 -1.34 4.86
C MET A 160 -12.44 -1.40 3.81
N VAL A 161 -11.49 -0.45 3.89
CA VAL A 161 -10.39 -0.30 2.93
C VAL A 161 -9.05 -0.57 3.58
N TYR A 162 -8.86 -0.09 4.81
CA TYR A 162 -7.58 -0.09 5.51
C TYR A 162 -7.54 -1.12 6.64
N GLN A 163 -6.36 -1.69 6.88
CA GLN A 163 -6.14 -2.63 7.97
C GLN A 163 -6.47 -2.00 9.33
N GLU A 164 -6.13 -0.73 9.51
CA GLU A 164 -6.40 0.03 10.73
C GLU A 164 -7.90 0.11 11.03
N GLN A 165 -8.74 0.22 9.99
CA GLN A 165 -10.19 0.21 10.17
C GLN A 165 -10.68 -1.15 10.67
N VAL A 166 -10.14 -2.25 10.14
CA VAL A 166 -10.48 -3.61 10.59
C VAL A 166 -10.09 -3.79 12.05
N MET A 167 -8.87 -3.39 12.42
CA MET A 167 -8.39 -3.47 13.80
C MET A 167 -9.25 -2.63 14.75
N GLN A 168 -9.64 -1.42 14.33
CA GLN A 168 -10.48 -0.53 15.11
C GLN A 168 -11.89 -1.10 15.29
N ILE A 169 -12.48 -1.68 14.25
CA ILE A 169 -13.77 -2.34 14.31
C ILE A 169 -13.74 -3.50 15.33
N VAL A 170 -12.74 -4.37 15.24
CA VAL A 170 -12.58 -5.50 16.15
C VAL A 170 -12.42 -5.03 17.61
N ARG A 171 -11.66 -3.96 17.82
CA ARG A 171 -11.50 -3.37 19.14
C ARG A 171 -12.80 -2.75 19.67
N ASP A 172 -13.44 -1.91 18.89
CA ASP A 172 -14.54 -1.04 19.36
C ASP A 172 -15.88 -1.79 19.42
N LEU A 173 -16.10 -2.76 18.52
CA LEU A 173 -17.33 -3.56 18.51
C LEU A 173 -17.21 -4.88 19.27
N ALA A 174 -16.09 -5.57 19.16
CA ALA A 174 -15.89 -6.87 19.80
C ALA A 174 -15.12 -6.80 21.13
N GLY A 175 -14.65 -5.61 21.54
CA GLY A 175 -13.96 -5.40 22.82
C GLY A 175 -12.56 -6.03 22.90
N TYR A 176 -11.92 -6.30 21.76
CA TYR A 176 -10.56 -6.83 21.75
C TYR A 176 -9.54 -5.75 22.07
N SER A 177 -8.43 -6.15 22.69
CA SER A 177 -7.28 -5.27 22.81
C SER A 177 -6.51 -5.20 21.50
N LEU A 178 -5.80 -4.09 21.23
CA LEU A 178 -4.92 -3.92 20.07
C LEU A 178 -3.89 -5.05 19.87
N ARG A 179 -3.59 -5.81 20.92
CA ARG A 179 -2.67 -6.95 20.87
C ARG A 179 -3.33 -8.23 20.33
N LYS A 180 -4.65 -8.27 20.25
CA LYS A 180 -5.46 -9.42 19.81
C LYS A 180 -6.28 -9.13 18.55
N SER A 181 -6.31 -7.88 18.08
CA SER A 181 -7.01 -7.43 16.87
C SER A 181 -6.18 -7.55 15.60
#